data_dafd949c3c3ba4325f0326e32ef301f9
#
_entry.id   dafd949c3c3ba4325f0326e32ef301f9
#
_cell.length_a   1.000
_cell.length_b   1.000
_cell.length_c   1.000
_cell.angle_alpha   90.00
_cell.angle_beta   90.00
_cell.angle_gamma   90.00
#
_symmetry.space_group_name_H-M   'P 1'
#
loop_
_entity.id
_entity.type
_entity.pdbx_description
1 polymer ?
#
loop_
_entity_poly.entity_id
_entity_poly.type
_entity_poly.pdbx_seq_one_letter_code
_entity_poly.pdbx_strand_id
1 'polypeptide(L)'
;LHDALPISFISQIDGKEVFGFLFNINTSYCVVTMAAVVITVIACMTLWKGKFENPKETNFLYFRFNILWKKMLWLAGLKGMVQGFLVTAPAILVLKLVGDEGALGLIQGVSGALTAVLVYVLGRMARPQDRLKIFVGGLIVFFVGTLFNGILFSATGVILFVLCKVIFQPLFDLAYFPIMMRTIDAVAKIENRNEYAYILSHEFGLFLGRAFGLLLFIFLAYCVSQDFALKYALVIVAGLQLAAYPLAKNITNQKIG
;
A
#
# COMPACT_ATOMS: atom_id res chain seq x y z
N LEU A 1 7.77 -9.60 -2.50
CA LEU A 1 8.24 -10.97 -2.80
C LEU A 1 7.12 -11.87 -3.30
N HIS A 2 5.89 -11.73 -2.78
CA HIS A 2 4.77 -12.60 -3.12
C HIS A 2 4.35 -12.52 -4.59
N ASP A 3 4.43 -11.34 -5.20
CA ASP A 3 3.97 -11.11 -6.58
C ASP A 3 5.11 -11.21 -7.61
N ALA A 4 6.36 -11.11 -7.17
CA ALA A 4 7.52 -11.04 -8.04
C ALA A 4 8.02 -12.41 -8.52
N LEU A 5 8.01 -13.40 -7.63
CA LEU A 5 8.44 -14.75 -7.95
C LEU A 5 7.57 -15.41 -9.05
N PRO A 6 6.23 -15.31 -9.00
CA PRO A 6 5.37 -15.83 -10.06
C PRO A 6 5.65 -15.18 -11.42
N ILE A 7 5.82 -13.86 -11.47
CA ILE A 7 6.04 -13.12 -12.72
C ILE A 7 7.40 -13.47 -13.35
N SER A 8 8.46 -13.53 -12.53
CA SER A 8 9.79 -13.92 -13.03
C SER A 8 9.83 -15.38 -13.49
N PHE A 9 9.07 -16.27 -12.84
CA PHE A 9 8.94 -17.66 -13.22
C PHE A 9 8.25 -17.82 -14.57
N ILE A 10 7.18 -17.05 -14.83
CA ILE A 10 6.46 -17.04 -16.10
C ILE A 10 7.41 -16.68 -17.25
N SER A 11 8.17 -15.59 -17.11
CA SER A 11 9.09 -15.14 -18.16
C SER A 11 10.26 -16.10 -18.42
N GLN A 12 10.67 -16.88 -17.42
CA GLN A 12 11.77 -17.85 -17.56
C GLN A 12 11.34 -19.16 -18.21
N ILE A 13 10.06 -19.51 -18.15
CA ILE A 13 9.53 -20.80 -18.63
C ILE A 13 8.86 -20.66 -19.99
N ASP A 14 8.51 -19.42 -20.39
CA ASP A 14 7.88 -19.19 -21.68
C ASP A 14 8.73 -19.74 -22.85
N GLY A 15 8.11 -20.56 -23.69
CA GLY A 15 8.76 -21.22 -24.83
C GLY A 15 9.68 -22.41 -24.47
N LYS A 16 9.76 -22.83 -23.20
CA LYS A 16 10.56 -24.02 -22.80
C LYS A 16 9.70 -25.27 -22.65
N GLU A 17 10.25 -26.40 -23.03
CA GLU A 17 9.71 -27.72 -22.68
C GLU A 17 10.13 -28.11 -21.25
N VAL A 18 9.17 -28.19 -20.35
CA VAL A 18 9.40 -28.68 -18.99
C VAL A 18 8.51 -29.89 -18.77
N PHE A 19 9.11 -31.05 -18.43
CA PHE A 19 8.41 -32.31 -18.26
C PHE A 19 7.61 -32.77 -19.50
N GLY A 20 8.06 -32.46 -20.73
CA GLY A 20 7.38 -32.87 -21.99
C GLY A 20 6.17 -32.00 -22.35
N PHE A 21 5.92 -30.88 -21.63
CA PHE A 21 4.91 -29.90 -21.97
C PHE A 21 5.56 -28.60 -22.44
N LEU A 22 5.13 -28.12 -23.59
CA LEU A 22 5.48 -26.77 -24.08
C LEU A 22 4.73 -25.73 -23.24
N PHE A 23 5.48 -25.00 -22.43
CA PHE A 23 4.92 -23.90 -21.66
C PHE A 23 4.77 -22.66 -22.56
N ASN A 24 3.54 -22.33 -22.88
CA ASN A 24 3.18 -21.05 -23.44
C ASN A 24 2.84 -20.08 -22.30
N ILE A 25 2.91 -18.78 -22.54
CA ILE A 25 2.60 -17.72 -21.57
C ILE A 25 1.26 -17.96 -20.84
N ASN A 26 0.22 -18.36 -21.57
CA ASN A 26 -1.09 -18.70 -20.99
C ASN A 26 -1.03 -19.90 -20.04
N THR A 27 -0.26 -20.93 -20.38
CA THR A 27 -0.08 -22.12 -19.56
C THR A 27 0.68 -21.78 -18.28
N SER A 28 1.69 -20.92 -18.37
CA SER A 28 2.46 -20.46 -17.22
C SER A 28 1.61 -19.64 -16.25
N TYR A 29 0.76 -18.73 -16.75
CA TYR A 29 -0.22 -18.01 -15.93
C TYR A 29 -1.23 -18.95 -15.27
N CYS A 30 -1.71 -19.96 -15.99
CA CYS A 30 -2.64 -20.94 -15.44
C CYS A 30 -2.01 -21.73 -14.28
N VAL A 31 -0.76 -22.22 -14.43
CA VAL A 31 -0.05 -22.95 -13.38
C VAL A 31 0.18 -22.10 -12.14
N VAL A 32 0.62 -20.84 -12.31
CA VAL A 32 0.83 -19.92 -11.19
C VAL A 32 -0.49 -19.61 -10.47
N THR A 33 -1.57 -19.37 -11.23
CA THR A 33 -2.90 -19.11 -10.65
C THR A 33 -3.40 -20.33 -9.88
N MET A 34 -3.26 -21.54 -10.43
CA MET A 34 -3.64 -22.78 -9.74
C MET A 34 -2.83 -22.99 -8.46
N ALA A 35 -1.53 -22.74 -8.48
CA ALA A 35 -0.70 -22.81 -7.28
C ALA A 35 -1.18 -21.80 -6.21
N ALA A 36 -1.48 -20.56 -6.59
CA ALA A 36 -2.03 -19.54 -5.69
C ALA A 36 -3.38 -19.98 -5.09
N VAL A 37 -4.28 -20.54 -5.91
CA VAL A 37 -5.57 -21.08 -5.43
C VAL A 37 -5.36 -22.20 -4.42
N VAL A 38 -4.47 -23.17 -4.70
CA VAL A 38 -4.17 -24.28 -3.79
C VAL A 38 -3.64 -23.76 -2.45
N ILE A 39 -2.68 -22.84 -2.46
CA ILE A 39 -2.14 -22.21 -1.24
C ILE A 39 -3.25 -21.50 -0.46
N THR A 40 -4.11 -20.75 -1.15
CA THR A 40 -5.24 -20.04 -0.53
C THR A 40 -6.22 -21.03 0.11
N VAL A 41 -6.56 -22.13 -0.57
CA VAL A 41 -7.44 -23.16 -0.01
C VAL A 41 -6.82 -23.78 1.24
N ILE A 42 -5.52 -24.11 1.23
CA ILE A 42 -4.81 -24.65 2.41
C ILE A 42 -4.87 -23.62 3.56
N ALA A 43 -4.62 -22.34 3.28
CA ALA A 43 -4.72 -21.27 4.28
C ALA A 43 -6.15 -21.16 4.84
N CYS A 44 -7.17 -21.20 4.01
CA CYS A 44 -8.58 -21.21 4.44
C CYS A 44 -8.90 -22.42 5.32
N MET A 45 -8.42 -23.61 4.96
CA MET A 45 -8.65 -24.83 5.75
C MET A 45 -7.97 -24.76 7.12
N THR A 46 -6.77 -24.17 7.21
CA THR A 46 -6.08 -23.96 8.50
C THR A 46 -6.83 -22.96 9.37
N LEU A 47 -7.31 -21.85 8.78
CA LEU A 47 -8.14 -20.87 9.49
C LEU A 47 -9.46 -21.47 9.98
N TRP A 48 -10.13 -22.29 9.16
CA TRP A 48 -11.39 -22.93 9.54
C TRP A 48 -11.23 -23.89 10.74
N LYS A 49 -10.08 -24.56 10.84
CA LYS A 49 -9.76 -25.40 12.00
C LYS A 49 -9.38 -24.59 13.26
N GLY A 50 -9.06 -23.31 13.11
CA GLY A 50 -8.72 -22.41 14.20
C GLY A 50 -9.96 -22.14 15.08
N LYS A 51 -9.81 -22.27 16.40
CA LYS A 51 -10.83 -21.84 17.36
C LYS A 51 -10.68 -20.35 17.59
N PHE A 52 -11.40 -19.54 16.84
CA PHE A 52 -11.47 -18.10 17.06
C PHE A 52 -12.63 -17.78 18.00
N GLU A 53 -12.35 -17.03 19.06
CA GLU A 53 -13.39 -16.49 19.92
C GLU A 53 -14.07 -15.33 19.18
N ASN A 54 -15.40 -15.41 19.05
CA ASN A 54 -16.17 -14.29 18.51
C ASN A 54 -16.26 -13.18 19.56
N PRO A 55 -16.04 -11.92 19.19
CA PRO A 55 -16.27 -10.81 20.10
C PRO A 55 -17.75 -10.80 20.56
N LYS A 56 -17.96 -10.62 21.86
CA LYS A 56 -19.32 -10.61 22.47
C LYS A 56 -20.12 -9.36 22.12
N GLU A 57 -19.56 -8.45 21.38
CA GLU A 57 -20.17 -7.19 20.99
C GLU A 57 -21.14 -7.36 19.83
N THR A 58 -22.31 -6.74 19.95
CA THR A 58 -23.36 -6.77 18.93
C THR A 58 -23.37 -5.57 18.01
N ASN A 59 -22.75 -4.46 18.43
CA ASN A 59 -22.74 -3.19 17.69
C ASN A 59 -21.33 -2.81 17.26
N PHE A 60 -21.05 -2.91 15.95
CA PHE A 60 -19.76 -2.52 15.36
C PHE A 60 -19.84 -1.28 14.45
N LEU A 61 -21.04 -0.91 14.01
CA LEU A 61 -21.25 0.19 13.08
C LEU A 61 -21.67 1.45 13.83
N TYR A 62 -20.80 2.43 13.86
CA TYR A 62 -21.06 3.75 14.39
C TYR A 62 -20.83 4.80 13.31
N PHE A 63 -21.69 5.84 13.29
CA PHE A 63 -21.59 6.95 12.35
C PHE A 63 -21.21 8.28 13.04
N ARG A 64 -21.27 8.31 14.38
CA ARG A 64 -20.88 9.49 15.17
C ARG A 64 -19.61 9.18 15.93
N PHE A 65 -18.57 9.94 15.60
CA PHE A 65 -17.24 9.78 16.18
C PHE A 65 -16.74 11.09 16.77
N ASN A 66 -15.86 10.98 17.76
CA ASN A 66 -15.09 12.08 18.31
C ASN A 66 -14.28 12.79 17.20
N ILE A 67 -14.01 14.09 17.39
CA ILE A 67 -13.24 14.90 16.45
C ILE A 67 -11.85 14.34 16.18
N LEU A 68 -11.22 13.72 17.20
CA LEU A 68 -9.91 13.08 17.08
C LEU A 68 -9.97 11.91 16.09
N TRP A 69 -11.01 11.06 16.19
CA TRP A 69 -11.20 9.94 15.29
C TRP A 69 -11.54 10.40 13.87
N LYS A 70 -12.33 11.44 13.71
CA LYS A 70 -12.58 12.02 12.38
C LYS A 70 -11.29 12.46 11.68
N LYS A 71 -10.34 13.07 12.40
CA LYS A 71 -9.02 13.41 11.85
C LYS A 71 -8.26 12.15 11.43
N MET A 72 -8.35 11.06 12.23
CA MET A 72 -7.73 9.78 11.89
C MET A 72 -8.36 9.14 10.65
N LEU A 73 -9.68 9.25 10.46
CA LEU A 73 -10.36 8.79 9.24
C LEU A 73 -9.93 9.57 8.01
N TRP A 74 -9.73 10.89 8.10
CA TRP A 74 -9.15 11.67 7.01
C TRP A 74 -7.72 11.23 6.68
N LEU A 75 -6.91 10.96 7.71
CA LEU A 75 -5.56 10.42 7.52
C LEU A 75 -5.58 9.03 6.88
N ALA A 76 -6.54 8.18 7.27
CA ALA A 76 -6.79 6.88 6.65
C ALA A 76 -7.21 7.02 5.17
N GLY A 77 -8.10 7.96 4.87
CA GLY A 77 -8.52 8.26 3.49
C GLY A 77 -7.35 8.68 2.60
N LEU A 78 -6.48 9.58 3.08
CA LEU A 78 -5.27 9.96 2.36
C LEU A 78 -4.32 8.77 2.14
N LYS A 79 -4.11 7.92 3.17
CA LYS A 79 -3.32 6.70 3.03
C LYS A 79 -3.94 5.75 2.00
N GLY A 80 -5.26 5.54 2.08
CA GLY A 80 -5.99 4.70 1.15
C GLY A 80 -5.84 5.17 -0.30
N MET A 81 -5.95 6.47 -0.54
CA MET A 81 -5.79 7.08 -1.86
C MET A 81 -4.43 6.73 -2.50
N VAL A 82 -3.34 6.86 -1.73
CA VAL A 82 -2.00 6.46 -2.18
C VAL A 82 -1.93 4.95 -2.41
N GLN A 83 -2.48 4.13 -1.50
CA GLN A 83 -2.45 2.67 -1.64
C GLN A 83 -3.15 2.20 -2.91
N GLY A 84 -4.28 2.79 -3.29
CA GLY A 84 -4.99 2.47 -4.52
C GLY A 84 -4.10 2.63 -5.76
N PHE A 85 -3.32 3.70 -5.81
CA PHE A 85 -2.34 3.92 -6.89
C PHE A 85 -1.14 2.98 -6.81
N LEU A 86 -0.56 2.79 -5.63
CA LEU A 86 0.69 2.04 -5.47
C LEU A 86 0.53 0.54 -5.74
N VAL A 87 -0.69 0.01 -5.75
CA VAL A 87 -0.96 -1.38 -6.13
C VAL A 87 -0.84 -1.57 -7.65
N THR A 88 -1.31 -0.64 -8.45
CA THR A 88 -1.45 -0.82 -9.90
C THR A 88 -0.45 0.00 -10.71
N ALA A 89 -0.25 1.27 -10.39
CA ALA A 89 0.54 2.19 -11.21
C ALA A 89 2.02 1.76 -11.41
N PRO A 90 2.76 1.27 -10.41
CA PRO A 90 4.15 0.85 -10.63
C PRO A 90 4.26 -0.30 -11.62
N ALA A 91 3.35 -1.28 -11.57
CA ALA A 91 3.36 -2.40 -12.51
C ALA A 91 3.09 -1.94 -13.94
N ILE A 92 2.07 -1.08 -14.13
CA ILE A 92 1.73 -0.52 -15.45
C ILE A 92 2.89 0.33 -15.99
N LEU A 93 3.51 1.16 -15.15
CA LEU A 93 4.64 2.01 -15.55
C LEU A 93 5.86 1.18 -15.95
N VAL A 94 6.20 0.14 -15.21
CA VAL A 94 7.32 -0.75 -15.55
C VAL A 94 7.04 -1.47 -16.87
N LEU A 95 5.86 -2.07 -17.05
CA LEU A 95 5.51 -2.72 -18.31
C LEU A 95 5.51 -1.76 -19.50
N LYS A 96 5.04 -0.52 -19.32
CA LYS A 96 4.95 0.45 -20.41
C LYS A 96 6.30 1.05 -20.77
N LEU A 97 7.17 1.35 -19.80
CA LEU A 97 8.40 2.15 -19.99
C LEU A 97 9.67 1.31 -19.95
N VAL A 98 9.65 0.15 -19.33
CA VAL A 98 10.76 -0.83 -19.32
C VAL A 98 10.50 -1.96 -20.33
N GLY A 99 9.22 -2.35 -20.52
CA GLY A 99 8.79 -3.14 -21.67
C GLY A 99 8.90 -4.65 -21.53
N ASP A 100 9.25 -5.19 -20.32
CA ASP A 100 9.45 -6.62 -20.15
C ASP A 100 8.85 -7.13 -18.81
N GLU A 101 8.16 -8.27 -18.86
CA GLU A 101 7.60 -8.94 -17.67
C GLU A 101 8.70 -9.46 -16.74
N GLY A 102 9.83 -9.93 -17.29
CA GLY A 102 10.98 -10.35 -16.52
C GLY A 102 11.59 -9.22 -15.71
N ALA A 103 11.74 -8.02 -16.33
CA ALA A 103 12.16 -6.81 -15.65
C ALA A 103 11.20 -6.41 -14.53
N LEU A 104 9.87 -6.51 -14.77
CA LEU A 104 8.87 -6.27 -13.73
C LEU A 104 9.05 -7.22 -12.55
N GLY A 105 9.20 -8.51 -12.80
CA GLY A 105 9.43 -9.53 -11.76
C GLY A 105 10.70 -9.25 -10.96
N LEU A 106 11.81 -8.93 -11.63
CA LEU A 106 13.08 -8.59 -10.99
C LEU A 106 12.98 -7.33 -10.13
N ILE A 107 12.41 -6.26 -10.67
CA ILE A 107 12.21 -4.99 -9.94
C ILE A 107 11.34 -5.23 -8.70
N GLN A 108 10.25 -5.97 -8.81
CA GLN A 108 9.38 -6.30 -7.68
C GLN A 108 10.09 -7.18 -6.64
N GLY A 109 10.88 -8.17 -7.07
CA GLY A 109 11.65 -9.06 -6.20
C GLY A 109 12.69 -8.31 -5.38
N VAL A 110 13.53 -7.51 -6.07
CA VAL A 110 14.54 -6.67 -5.40
C VAL A 110 13.88 -5.66 -4.48
N SER A 111 12.78 -5.04 -4.91
CA SER A 111 12.01 -4.09 -4.09
C SER A 111 11.48 -4.74 -2.82
N GLY A 112 10.95 -5.96 -2.91
CA GLY A 112 10.45 -6.71 -1.75
C GLY A 112 11.56 -7.06 -0.76
N ALA A 113 12.71 -7.54 -1.25
CA ALA A 113 13.88 -7.84 -0.42
C ALA A 113 14.41 -6.58 0.28
N LEU A 114 14.55 -5.48 -0.46
CA LEU A 114 15.01 -4.19 0.08
C LEU A 114 14.02 -3.64 1.13
N THR A 115 12.72 -3.75 0.88
CA THR A 115 11.67 -3.37 1.85
C THR A 115 11.81 -4.16 3.14
N ALA A 116 12.04 -5.49 3.08
CA ALA A 116 12.20 -6.33 4.27
C ALA A 116 13.42 -5.90 5.09
N VAL A 117 14.56 -5.63 4.44
CA VAL A 117 15.77 -5.11 5.11
C VAL A 117 15.50 -3.75 5.75
N LEU A 118 14.84 -2.83 5.03
CA LEU A 118 14.52 -1.50 5.55
C LEU A 118 13.59 -1.57 6.75
N VAL A 119 12.54 -2.40 6.71
CA VAL A 119 11.62 -2.60 7.84
C VAL A 119 12.38 -3.12 9.06
N TYR A 120 13.27 -4.08 8.88
CA TYR A 120 14.07 -4.63 9.98
C TYR A 120 15.00 -3.58 10.60
N VAL A 121 15.76 -2.84 9.77
CA VAL A 121 16.70 -1.82 10.23
C VAL A 121 15.96 -0.66 10.91
N LEU A 122 14.94 -0.11 10.24
CA LEU A 122 14.17 1.01 10.76
C LEU A 122 13.39 0.64 12.02
N GLY A 123 12.85 -0.60 12.10
CA GLY A 123 12.15 -1.09 13.28
C GLY A 123 13.05 -1.13 14.52
N ARG A 124 14.36 -1.36 14.35
CA ARG A 124 15.34 -1.33 15.44
C ARG A 124 15.81 0.08 15.82
N MET A 125 15.89 0.99 14.84
CA MET A 125 16.45 2.32 15.05
C MET A 125 15.39 3.37 15.45
N ALA A 126 14.12 3.18 15.03
CA ALA A 126 13.08 4.17 15.22
C ALA A 126 12.67 4.30 16.68
N ARG A 127 12.90 5.49 17.25
CA ARG A 127 12.44 5.84 18.60
C ARG A 127 11.03 6.43 18.54
N PRO A 128 10.19 6.25 19.58
CA PRO A 128 8.86 6.85 19.65
C PRO A 128 8.83 8.36 19.42
N GLN A 129 9.89 9.06 19.81
CA GLN A 129 10.03 10.52 19.68
C GLN A 129 10.25 10.97 18.23
N ASP A 130 10.81 10.10 17.37
CA ASP A 130 11.18 10.43 16.01
C ASP A 130 10.08 10.08 14.97
N ARG A 131 8.98 9.49 15.43
CA ARG A 131 7.90 9.00 14.54
C ARG A 131 7.41 10.06 13.56
N LEU A 132 7.19 11.29 14.03
CA LEU A 132 6.69 12.36 13.18
C LEU A 132 7.75 12.82 12.16
N LYS A 133 9.04 12.82 12.52
CA LYS A 133 10.14 13.12 11.59
C LYS A 133 10.27 12.04 10.52
N ILE A 134 10.19 10.76 10.94
CA ILE A 134 10.20 9.60 10.04
C ILE A 134 9.03 9.67 9.06
N PHE A 135 7.84 10.02 9.57
CA PHE A 135 6.64 10.20 8.74
C PHE A 135 6.82 11.26 7.66
N VAL A 136 7.34 12.44 8.04
CA VAL A 136 7.64 13.53 7.10
C VAL A 136 8.70 13.12 6.10
N GLY A 137 9.78 12.48 6.55
CA GLY A 137 10.83 11.97 5.67
C GLY A 137 10.26 11.02 4.60
N GLY A 138 9.38 10.10 5.01
CA GLY A 138 8.67 9.23 4.08
C GLY A 138 7.85 10.00 3.05
N LEU A 139 7.03 10.98 3.49
CA LEU A 139 6.22 11.79 2.59
C LEU A 139 7.06 12.56 1.56
N ILE A 140 8.19 13.14 1.98
CA ILE A 140 9.11 13.87 1.08
C ILE A 140 9.72 12.91 0.07
N VAL A 141 10.22 11.75 0.51
CA VAL A 141 10.80 10.74 -0.39
C VAL A 141 9.77 10.29 -1.42
N PHE A 142 8.52 10.07 -1.02
CA PHE A 142 7.47 9.69 -1.94
C PHE A 142 7.18 10.78 -2.97
N PHE A 143 7.02 12.02 -2.51
CA PHE A 143 6.77 13.16 -3.40
C PHE A 143 7.90 13.35 -4.40
N VAL A 144 9.16 13.30 -3.97
CA VAL A 144 10.34 13.38 -4.84
C VAL A 144 10.36 12.23 -5.85
N GLY A 145 10.07 11.01 -5.42
CA GLY A 145 9.99 9.86 -6.31
C GLY A 145 8.94 10.02 -7.40
N THR A 146 7.75 10.54 -7.04
CA THR A 146 6.69 10.80 -8.03
C THR A 146 7.07 11.92 -9.00
N LEU A 147 7.82 12.93 -8.54
CA LEU A 147 8.36 13.98 -9.42
C LEU A 147 9.35 13.41 -10.44
N PHE A 148 10.25 12.50 -10.04
CA PHE A 148 11.14 11.83 -10.99
C PHE A 148 10.36 11.10 -12.09
N ASN A 149 9.31 10.36 -11.74
CA ASN A 149 8.44 9.74 -12.74
C ASN A 149 7.74 10.77 -13.62
N GLY A 150 7.21 11.84 -13.02
CA GLY A 150 6.50 12.90 -13.75
C GLY A 150 7.37 13.69 -14.72
N ILE A 151 8.60 14.00 -14.35
CA ILE A 151 9.52 14.82 -15.17
C ILE A 151 10.21 13.98 -16.25
N LEU A 152 10.79 12.85 -15.87
CA LEU A 152 11.58 12.03 -16.79
C LEU A 152 10.70 11.16 -17.69
N PHE A 153 9.61 10.62 -17.19
CA PHE A 153 8.69 9.68 -17.84
C PHE A 153 9.40 8.67 -18.75
N SER A 154 10.37 7.99 -18.18
CA SER A 154 11.28 7.04 -18.84
C SER A 154 11.55 5.85 -17.92
N ALA A 155 12.17 4.79 -18.42
CA ALA A 155 12.60 3.63 -17.62
C ALA A 155 13.38 4.06 -16.37
N THR A 156 14.32 5.01 -16.50
CA THR A 156 15.10 5.55 -15.37
C THR A 156 14.20 6.26 -14.36
N GLY A 157 13.23 7.06 -14.81
CA GLY A 157 12.28 7.77 -13.95
C GLY A 157 11.42 6.80 -13.13
N VAL A 158 10.95 5.72 -13.75
CA VAL A 158 10.17 4.67 -13.08
C VAL A 158 11.01 3.92 -12.06
N ILE A 159 12.26 3.55 -12.39
CA ILE A 159 13.16 2.85 -11.46
C ILE A 159 13.41 3.74 -10.22
N LEU A 160 13.70 5.02 -10.40
CA LEU A 160 13.88 5.96 -9.31
C LEU A 160 12.61 6.09 -8.45
N PHE A 161 11.45 6.17 -9.09
CA PHE A 161 10.17 6.18 -8.39
C PHE A 161 9.95 4.92 -7.55
N VAL A 162 10.22 3.73 -8.11
CA VAL A 162 10.08 2.45 -7.38
C VAL A 162 11.03 2.40 -6.19
N LEU A 163 12.27 2.85 -6.33
CA LEU A 163 13.23 2.95 -5.22
C LEU A 163 12.72 3.89 -4.11
N CYS A 164 12.21 5.05 -4.48
CA CYS A 164 11.60 5.99 -3.53
C CYS A 164 10.36 5.37 -2.83
N LYS A 165 9.51 4.64 -3.57
CA LYS A 165 8.36 3.90 -3.02
C LYS A 165 8.81 2.87 -1.98
N VAL A 166 9.87 2.12 -2.27
CA VAL A 166 10.42 1.09 -1.36
C VAL A 166 10.88 1.70 -0.03
N ILE A 167 11.44 2.89 -0.07
CA ILE A 167 11.86 3.63 1.13
C ILE A 167 10.64 4.27 1.84
N PHE A 168 9.73 4.86 1.07
CA PHE A 168 8.54 5.53 1.61
C PHE A 168 7.67 4.60 2.45
N GLN A 169 7.35 3.42 1.93
CA GLN A 169 6.36 2.54 2.54
C GLN A 169 6.71 2.15 3.98
N PRO A 170 7.91 1.63 4.29
CA PRO A 170 8.29 1.35 5.68
C PRO A 170 8.35 2.59 6.58
N LEU A 171 8.87 3.72 6.08
CA LEU A 171 8.94 4.96 6.86
C LEU A 171 7.53 5.45 7.25
N PHE A 172 6.61 5.40 6.29
CA PHE A 172 5.24 5.81 6.52
C PHE A 172 4.52 4.88 7.51
N ASP A 173 4.58 3.57 7.29
CA ASP A 173 3.86 2.58 8.08
C ASP A 173 4.40 2.50 9.51
N LEU A 174 5.71 2.61 9.71
CA LEU A 174 6.35 2.60 11.03
C LEU A 174 5.88 3.77 11.93
N ALA A 175 5.53 4.89 11.32
CA ALA A 175 4.99 6.02 12.05
C ALA A 175 3.46 5.99 12.15
N TYR A 176 2.78 5.60 11.07
CA TYR A 176 1.34 5.61 10.96
C TYR A 176 0.65 4.63 11.92
N PHE A 177 1.08 3.36 11.94
CA PHE A 177 0.41 2.34 12.76
C PHE A 177 0.42 2.64 14.26
N PRO A 178 1.54 3.06 14.89
CA PRO A 178 1.50 3.44 16.29
C PRO A 178 0.65 4.68 16.59
N ILE A 179 0.56 5.64 15.66
CA ILE A 179 -0.35 6.80 15.82
C ILE A 179 -1.80 6.31 15.80
N MET A 180 -2.15 5.44 14.86
CA MET A 180 -3.48 4.86 14.73
C MET A 180 -3.87 4.08 15.99
N MET A 181 -3.03 3.15 16.47
CA MET A 181 -3.33 2.33 17.64
C MET A 181 -3.53 3.18 18.89
N ARG A 182 -2.63 4.13 19.18
CA ARG A 182 -2.82 5.06 20.31
C ARG A 182 -4.11 5.86 20.20
N THR A 183 -4.52 6.23 19.00
CA THR A 183 -5.76 6.97 18.77
C THR A 183 -6.97 6.08 19.02
N ILE A 184 -6.94 4.81 18.59
CA ILE A 184 -7.98 3.82 18.86
C ILE A 184 -8.16 3.65 20.37
N ASP A 185 -7.07 3.33 21.09
CA ASP A 185 -7.10 3.11 22.55
C ASP A 185 -7.70 4.32 23.29
N ALA A 186 -7.32 5.52 22.87
CA ALA A 186 -7.78 6.75 23.48
C ALA A 186 -9.28 7.01 23.23
N VAL A 187 -9.71 6.92 21.98
CA VAL A 187 -11.10 7.22 21.61
C VAL A 187 -12.04 6.14 22.09
N ALA A 188 -11.62 4.87 22.09
CA ALA A 188 -12.37 3.77 22.65
C ALA A 188 -12.70 3.99 24.14
N LYS A 189 -11.72 4.46 24.93
CA LYS A 189 -11.91 4.83 26.33
C LYS A 189 -12.83 6.03 26.50
N ILE A 190 -12.66 7.10 25.71
CA ILE A 190 -13.45 8.33 25.80
C ILE A 190 -14.92 8.06 25.47
N GLU A 191 -15.19 7.28 24.42
CA GLU A 191 -16.54 6.98 23.95
C GLU A 191 -17.15 5.72 24.60
N ASN A 192 -16.37 5.02 25.45
CA ASN A 192 -16.74 3.75 26.09
C ASN A 192 -17.27 2.73 25.05
N ARG A 193 -16.49 2.54 23.98
CA ARG A 193 -16.83 1.64 22.87
C ARG A 193 -15.69 0.66 22.64
N ASN A 194 -16.03 -0.47 21.99
CA ASN A 194 -15.06 -1.48 21.63
C ASN A 194 -14.09 -0.96 20.55
N GLU A 195 -12.82 -1.30 20.65
CA GLU A 195 -11.74 -0.96 19.70
C GLU A 195 -12.01 -1.47 18.28
N TYR A 196 -12.70 -2.63 18.15
CA TYR A 196 -13.06 -3.22 16.84
C TYR A 196 -13.92 -2.28 15.98
N ALA A 197 -14.79 -1.47 16.58
CA ALA A 197 -15.60 -0.50 15.85
C ALA A 197 -14.73 0.56 15.15
N TYR A 198 -13.65 0.95 15.80
CA TYR A 198 -12.69 1.90 15.23
C TYR A 198 -11.81 1.27 14.16
N ILE A 199 -11.37 0.02 14.34
CA ILE A 199 -10.63 -0.73 13.33
C ILE A 199 -11.50 -0.88 12.08
N LEU A 200 -12.75 -1.26 12.21
CA LEU A 200 -13.68 -1.40 11.08
C LEU A 200 -13.91 -0.06 10.36
N SER A 201 -14.15 1.02 11.11
CA SER A 201 -14.34 2.34 10.51
C SER A 201 -13.07 2.87 9.83
N HIS A 202 -11.88 2.52 10.35
CA HIS A 202 -10.59 2.82 9.73
C HIS A 202 -10.43 2.12 8.39
N GLU A 203 -10.73 0.81 8.32
CA GLU A 203 -10.68 0.06 7.06
C GLU A 203 -11.67 0.62 6.02
N PHE A 204 -12.84 1.05 6.47
CA PHE A 204 -13.79 1.75 5.60
C PHE A 204 -13.23 3.09 5.08
N GLY A 205 -12.55 3.85 5.93
CA GLY A 205 -11.82 5.06 5.51
C GLY A 205 -10.73 4.80 4.47
N LEU A 206 -9.95 3.72 4.66
CA LEU A 206 -8.96 3.26 3.68
C LEU A 206 -9.63 2.86 2.36
N PHE A 207 -10.73 2.11 2.42
CA PHE A 207 -11.48 1.69 1.23
C PHE A 207 -11.98 2.87 0.42
N LEU A 208 -12.61 3.86 1.05
CA LEU A 208 -13.05 5.08 0.39
C LEU A 208 -11.88 5.84 -0.25
N GLY A 209 -10.75 5.92 0.47
CA GLY A 209 -9.53 6.51 -0.07
C GLY A 209 -9.03 5.79 -1.32
N ARG A 210 -8.96 4.46 -1.31
CA ARG A 210 -8.55 3.64 -2.46
C ARG A 210 -9.49 3.84 -3.65
N ALA A 211 -10.81 3.80 -3.39
CA ALA A 211 -11.81 4.04 -4.43
C ALA A 211 -11.65 5.43 -5.06
N PHE A 212 -11.49 6.47 -4.23
CA PHE A 212 -11.29 7.83 -4.72
C PHE A 212 -9.99 7.95 -5.54
N GLY A 213 -8.89 7.36 -5.08
CA GLY A 213 -7.63 7.35 -5.82
C GLY A 213 -7.76 6.70 -7.19
N LEU A 214 -8.37 5.50 -7.26
CA LEU A 214 -8.60 4.81 -8.53
C LEU A 214 -9.54 5.58 -9.46
N LEU A 215 -10.62 6.14 -8.92
CA LEU A 215 -11.54 6.98 -9.71
C LEU A 215 -10.86 8.23 -10.25
N LEU A 216 -9.98 8.87 -9.48
CA LEU A 216 -9.18 9.98 -9.95
C LEU A 216 -8.27 9.57 -11.12
N PHE A 217 -7.63 8.40 -11.02
CA PHE A 217 -6.81 7.89 -12.12
C PHE A 217 -7.64 7.65 -13.39
N ILE A 218 -8.78 6.96 -13.27
CA ILE A 218 -9.69 6.68 -14.38
C ILE A 218 -10.18 7.99 -15.00
N PHE A 219 -10.57 8.94 -14.16
CA PHE A 219 -11.03 10.25 -14.63
C PHE A 219 -9.95 10.98 -15.43
N LEU A 220 -8.71 11.03 -14.92
CA LEU A 220 -7.61 11.65 -15.65
C LEU A 220 -7.27 10.91 -16.95
N ALA A 221 -7.32 9.58 -16.93
CA ALA A 221 -7.03 8.77 -18.11
C ALA A 221 -8.08 8.93 -19.22
N TYR A 222 -9.34 9.09 -18.83
CA TYR A 222 -10.46 9.24 -19.76
C TYR A 222 -10.64 10.69 -20.24
N CYS A 223 -10.58 11.67 -19.33
CA CYS A 223 -10.87 13.07 -19.65
C CYS A 223 -9.66 13.83 -20.24
N VAL A 224 -8.43 13.37 -19.97
CA VAL A 224 -7.21 14.02 -20.47
C VAL A 224 -6.47 13.10 -21.43
N SER A 225 -5.72 12.14 -20.89
CA SER A 225 -5.07 11.06 -21.63
C SER A 225 -4.46 10.02 -20.69
N GLN A 226 -4.27 8.80 -21.20
CA GLN A 226 -3.60 7.73 -20.42
C GLN A 226 -2.17 8.12 -20.02
N ASP A 227 -1.43 8.76 -20.91
CA ASP A 227 -0.06 9.20 -20.65
C ASP A 227 -0.02 10.29 -19.59
N PHE A 228 -0.96 11.23 -19.63
CA PHE A 228 -1.08 12.26 -18.60
C PHE A 228 -1.39 11.64 -17.24
N ALA A 229 -2.33 10.70 -17.18
CA ALA A 229 -2.69 10.02 -15.94
C ALA A 229 -1.50 9.25 -15.35
N LEU A 230 -0.76 8.46 -16.15
CA LEU A 230 0.42 7.73 -15.71
C LEU A 230 1.56 8.65 -15.27
N LYS A 231 1.69 9.81 -15.89
CA LYS A 231 2.73 10.78 -15.62
C LYS A 231 2.47 11.62 -14.38
N TYR A 232 1.26 12.15 -14.22
CA TYR A 232 0.97 13.20 -13.25
C TYR A 232 0.01 12.79 -12.13
N ALA A 233 -0.80 11.73 -12.29
CA ALA A 233 -1.74 11.34 -11.23
C ALA A 233 -1.00 11.00 -9.93
N LEU A 234 0.15 10.32 -10.01
CA LEU A 234 1.00 10.03 -8.85
C LEU A 234 1.53 11.30 -8.18
N VAL A 235 1.92 12.31 -8.96
CA VAL A 235 2.40 13.60 -8.43
C VAL A 235 1.28 14.32 -7.69
N ILE A 236 0.07 14.34 -8.28
CA ILE A 236 -1.12 14.96 -7.67
C ILE A 236 -1.44 14.27 -6.34
N VAL A 237 -1.49 12.93 -6.34
CA VAL A 237 -1.79 12.14 -5.14
C VAL A 237 -0.71 12.31 -4.07
N ALA A 238 0.56 12.33 -4.46
CA ALA A 238 1.66 12.58 -3.53
C ALA A 238 1.61 13.99 -2.95
N GLY A 239 1.24 15.00 -3.75
CA GLY A 239 0.99 16.35 -3.28
C GLY A 239 -0.13 16.42 -2.25
N LEU A 240 -1.27 15.78 -2.51
CA LEU A 240 -2.37 15.67 -1.55
C LEU A 240 -1.94 14.92 -0.28
N GLN A 241 -1.08 13.90 -0.41
CA GLN A 241 -0.56 13.15 0.72
C GLN A 241 0.28 13.99 1.69
N LEU A 242 0.88 15.09 1.25
CA LEU A 242 1.59 16.00 2.15
C LEU A 242 0.65 16.60 3.22
N ALA A 243 -0.66 16.71 2.93
CA ALA A 243 -1.67 17.12 3.91
C ALA A 243 -1.81 16.12 5.08
N ALA A 244 -1.29 14.91 4.96
CA ALA A 244 -1.24 13.95 6.06
C ALA A 244 -0.36 14.44 7.23
N TYR A 245 0.68 15.25 6.97
CA TYR A 245 1.56 15.77 8.02
C TYR A 245 0.83 16.63 9.06
N PRO A 246 0.13 17.73 8.70
CA PRO A 246 -0.59 18.51 9.69
C PRO A 246 -1.68 17.72 10.43
N LEU A 247 -2.32 16.74 9.78
CA LEU A 247 -3.26 15.83 10.44
C LEU A 247 -2.57 14.96 11.48
N ALA A 248 -1.48 14.28 11.11
CA ALA A 248 -0.71 13.42 12.02
C ALA A 248 -0.14 14.23 13.21
N LYS A 249 0.38 15.43 12.95
CA LYS A 249 0.88 16.34 13.99
C LYS A 249 -0.23 16.75 14.96
N ASN A 250 -1.41 17.11 14.45
CA ASN A 250 -2.55 17.46 15.28
C ASN A 250 -3.04 16.30 16.16
N ILE A 251 -3.06 15.08 15.59
CA ILE A 251 -3.44 13.86 16.34
C ILE A 251 -2.42 13.58 17.44
N THR A 252 -1.12 13.66 17.12
CA THR A 252 -0.05 13.34 18.08
C THR A 252 0.07 14.35 19.21
N ASN A 253 -0.20 15.64 18.93
CA ASN A 253 -0.08 16.71 19.91
C ASN A 253 -1.33 16.87 20.82
N GLN A 254 -2.45 16.25 20.48
CA GLN A 254 -3.58 16.23 21.39
C GLN A 254 -3.19 15.42 22.63
N LYS A 255 -3.06 16.14 23.77
CA LYS A 255 -2.93 15.52 25.09
C LYS A 255 -4.20 14.69 25.30
N ILE A 256 -4.04 13.40 25.22
CA ILE A 256 -5.06 12.43 25.57
C ILE A 256 -4.97 12.38 27.10
N GLY A 257 -5.88 13.14 27.75
CA GLY A 257 -6.02 13.15 29.20
C GLY A 257 -6.51 11.83 29.75
#